data_b15e36da091813d127db1fcab256e2cc
#
_entry.id   b15e36da091813d127db1fcab256e2cc
#
_cell.length_a   1.000
_cell.length_b   1.000
_cell.length_c   1.000
_cell.angle_alpha   90.00
_cell.angle_beta   90.00
_cell.angle_gamma   90.00
#
_symmetry.space_group_name_H-M   'P 1'
#
loop_
_entity.id
_entity.type
_entity.pdbx_description
1 polymer ?
#
loop_
_entity_poly.entity_id
_entity_poly.type
_entity_poly.pdbx_seq_one_letter_code
_entity_poly.pdbx_strand_id
1 'polypeptide(L)'
;MRILGVGTVITLAMTVVPQLSQTETLSAAERSHTTLLPRPTRPIVGPHAQDTTVSFARDIAPILERSCYQCHGGEDEDGLQTVELELNMTTYEGLMAGSVDGTVVEPGKPDESYIIDMVVNGDMPEEGDPLTPEEIDIIRRWIAAGALNN
;
A
#
# COMPACT_ATOMS: atom_id res chain seq x y z
N MET A 1 -1.26 -57.33 -5.14
CA MET A 1 -2.58 -57.03 -5.70
C MET A 1 -2.41 -55.86 -6.61
N ARG A 2 -2.43 -56.12 -7.95
CA ARG A 2 -2.17 -55.12 -9.01
C ARG A 2 -3.51 -54.47 -9.40
N ILE A 3 -3.56 -53.16 -9.40
CA ILE A 3 -4.69 -52.43 -10.00
C ILE A 3 -4.12 -51.55 -11.13
N LEU A 4 -4.48 -51.93 -12.34
CA LEU A 4 -4.23 -51.22 -13.60
C LEU A 4 -5.20 -50.04 -13.69
N GLY A 5 -4.68 -48.82 -13.74
CA GLY A 5 -5.44 -47.62 -14.04
C GLY A 5 -5.44 -47.33 -15.54
N VAL A 6 -6.63 -47.27 -16.12
CA VAL A 6 -6.91 -46.99 -17.51
C VAL A 6 -6.71 -45.51 -17.80
N GLY A 7 -5.80 -45.18 -18.73
CA GLY A 7 -5.60 -43.83 -19.21
C GLY A 7 -6.68 -43.42 -20.22
N THR A 8 -7.38 -42.34 -19.92
CA THR A 8 -8.32 -41.71 -20.87
C THR A 8 -7.60 -40.67 -21.72
N VAL A 9 -7.45 -40.95 -23.00
CA VAL A 9 -6.94 -40.03 -24.02
C VAL A 9 -8.05 -39.07 -24.40
N ILE A 10 -7.91 -37.76 -24.07
CA ILE A 10 -8.83 -36.73 -24.55
C ILE A 10 -8.26 -36.16 -25.84
N THR A 11 -8.92 -36.48 -26.94
CA THR A 11 -8.64 -35.95 -28.30
C THR A 11 -9.22 -34.54 -28.40
N LEU A 12 -8.37 -33.53 -28.53
CA LEU A 12 -8.79 -32.14 -28.75
C LEU A 12 -9.07 -31.93 -30.24
N ALA A 13 -10.34 -31.75 -30.62
CA ALA A 13 -10.73 -31.39 -31.97
C ALA A 13 -10.52 -29.89 -32.21
N MET A 14 -9.59 -29.54 -33.10
CA MET A 14 -9.42 -28.18 -33.62
C MET A 14 -10.53 -27.86 -34.62
N THR A 15 -11.43 -26.96 -34.26
CA THR A 15 -12.39 -26.36 -35.21
C THR A 15 -11.74 -25.14 -35.87
N VAL A 16 -11.48 -25.26 -37.16
CA VAL A 16 -11.05 -24.16 -38.02
C VAL A 16 -12.27 -23.30 -38.36
N VAL A 17 -12.27 -22.04 -37.97
CA VAL A 17 -13.27 -21.03 -38.35
C VAL A 17 -12.72 -20.26 -39.56
N PRO A 18 -13.44 -20.23 -40.72
CA PRO A 18 -12.97 -19.43 -41.86
C PRO A 18 -13.21 -17.95 -41.62
N GLN A 19 -12.16 -17.16 -41.80
CA GLN A 19 -12.19 -15.70 -41.81
C GLN A 19 -12.85 -15.22 -43.13
N LEU A 20 -14.01 -14.57 -43.01
CA LEU A 20 -14.62 -13.83 -44.10
C LEU A 20 -13.96 -12.48 -44.26
N SER A 21 -13.21 -12.32 -45.33
CA SER A 21 -12.66 -11.04 -45.79
C SER A 21 -13.80 -10.13 -46.26
N GLN A 22 -14.07 -9.07 -45.53
CA GLN A 22 -14.92 -7.98 -46.02
C GLN A 22 -14.03 -6.89 -46.59
N THR A 23 -14.02 -6.79 -47.87
CA THR A 23 -13.51 -5.64 -48.64
C THR A 23 -14.63 -4.62 -48.71
N GLU A 24 -14.53 -3.56 -47.88
CA GLU A 24 -15.39 -2.41 -48.05
C GLU A 24 -14.68 -1.33 -48.88
N THR A 25 -15.35 -1.04 -49.97
CA THR A 25 -15.01 -0.06 -51.00
C THR A 25 -15.04 1.36 -50.48
N LEU A 26 -13.97 2.08 -50.78
CA LEU A 26 -13.87 3.54 -50.60
C LEU A 26 -14.93 4.27 -51.41
N SER A 27 -15.85 4.95 -50.76
CA SER A 27 -16.69 6.00 -51.38
C SER A 27 -16.11 7.35 -50.97
N ALA A 28 -15.57 8.00 -51.96
CA ALA A 28 -15.17 9.42 -51.88
C ALA A 28 -16.40 10.29 -52.11
N ALA A 29 -16.80 11.07 -51.13
CA ALA A 29 -17.43 12.39 -51.30
C ALA A 29 -17.92 12.88 -49.92
N GLU A 30 -17.34 13.90 -49.38
CA GLU A 30 -17.95 15.18 -49.08
C GLU A 30 -17.05 16.01 -48.16
N ARG A 31 -16.32 16.91 -48.79
CA ARG A 31 -15.56 17.94 -48.07
C ARG A 31 -16.53 19.01 -47.58
N SER A 32 -17.06 18.84 -46.42
CA SER A 32 -17.69 19.93 -45.66
C SER A 32 -16.60 20.61 -44.85
N HIS A 33 -16.18 21.81 -45.31
CA HIS A 33 -15.33 22.71 -44.56
C HIS A 33 -16.14 23.26 -43.36
N THR A 34 -16.16 22.50 -42.28
CA THR A 34 -16.61 23.05 -40.99
C THR A 34 -15.41 23.78 -40.39
N THR A 35 -15.49 25.11 -40.41
CA THR A 35 -14.59 25.99 -39.68
C THR A 35 -14.70 25.66 -38.19
N LEU A 36 -13.78 24.88 -37.71
CA LEU A 36 -13.64 24.58 -36.28
C LEU A 36 -13.17 25.86 -35.58
N LEU A 37 -14.08 26.54 -34.90
CA LEU A 37 -13.72 27.53 -33.89
C LEU A 37 -12.77 26.83 -32.87
N PRO A 38 -11.67 27.49 -32.44
CA PRO A 38 -10.80 26.92 -31.46
C PRO A 38 -11.61 26.71 -30.19
N ARG A 39 -11.77 25.43 -29.83
CA ARG A 39 -12.37 25.03 -28.57
C ARG A 39 -11.47 25.58 -27.46
N PRO A 40 -12.01 26.35 -26.49
CA PRO A 40 -11.20 26.77 -25.35
C PRO A 40 -10.61 25.54 -24.72
N THR A 41 -9.28 25.42 -24.77
CA THR A 41 -8.53 24.37 -24.04
C THR A 41 -8.71 24.66 -22.56
N ARG A 42 -9.69 23.98 -21.97
CA ARG A 42 -9.81 23.91 -20.52
C ARG A 42 -8.47 23.40 -20.03
N PRO A 43 -7.78 24.09 -19.10
CA PRO A 43 -6.58 23.53 -18.51
C PRO A 43 -6.96 22.14 -17.99
N ILE A 44 -6.29 21.12 -18.46
CA ILE A 44 -6.33 19.81 -17.82
C ILE A 44 -5.62 20.05 -16.49
N VAL A 45 -6.41 20.39 -15.48
CA VAL A 45 -5.95 20.23 -14.09
C VAL A 45 -5.76 18.73 -13.98
N GLY A 46 -4.52 18.29 -14.17
CA GLY A 46 -4.11 16.95 -13.87
C GLY A 46 -4.56 16.62 -12.45
N PRO A 47 -4.79 15.36 -12.12
CA PRO A 47 -5.06 15.03 -10.73
C PRO A 47 -3.99 15.77 -9.92
N HIS A 48 -4.44 16.62 -8.99
CA HIS A 48 -3.53 17.27 -8.07
C HIS A 48 -2.63 16.12 -7.59
N ALA A 49 -1.34 16.21 -7.90
CA ALA A 49 -0.36 15.52 -7.09
C ALA A 49 -0.63 16.08 -5.70
N GLN A 50 -1.53 15.44 -4.97
CA GLN A 50 -1.68 15.67 -3.55
C GLN A 50 -0.27 15.47 -3.07
N ASP A 51 0.26 16.47 -2.37
CA ASP A 51 1.53 16.37 -1.67
C ASP A 51 1.40 15.15 -0.76
N THR A 52 1.81 13.99 -1.28
CA THR A 52 1.60 12.69 -0.67
C THR A 52 2.75 12.38 0.27
N THR A 53 3.47 13.40 0.69
CA THR A 53 4.51 13.27 1.69
C THR A 53 3.83 13.02 3.02
N VAL A 54 3.82 11.76 3.44
CA VAL A 54 3.33 11.38 4.76
C VAL A 54 4.23 12.02 5.80
N SER A 55 3.63 12.75 6.74
CA SER A 55 4.35 13.45 7.82
C SER A 55 4.36 12.60 9.08
N PHE A 56 5.52 12.48 9.73
CA PHE A 56 5.60 11.82 11.01
C PHE A 56 4.67 12.46 12.04
N ALA A 57 4.76 13.78 12.20
CA ALA A 57 4.01 14.48 13.25
C ALA A 57 2.51 14.50 13.00
N ARG A 58 2.08 14.58 11.72
CA ARG A 58 0.66 14.71 11.38
C ARG A 58 -0.04 13.38 11.17
N ASP A 59 0.66 12.42 10.55
CA ASP A 59 0.01 11.21 10.04
C ASP A 59 0.44 9.96 10.81
N ILE A 60 1.69 9.87 11.30
CA ILE A 60 2.22 8.69 11.99
C ILE A 60 2.02 8.78 13.50
N ALA A 61 2.46 9.87 14.13
CA ALA A 61 2.37 10.02 15.58
C ALA A 61 0.96 9.78 16.16
N PRO A 62 -0.14 10.26 15.53
CA PRO A 62 -1.49 9.97 16.04
C PRO A 62 -1.88 8.48 15.98
N ILE A 63 -1.35 7.72 15.00
CA ILE A 63 -1.58 6.26 14.93
C ILE A 63 -0.84 5.58 16.09
N LEU A 64 0.42 5.94 16.30
CA LEU A 64 1.25 5.37 17.37
C LEU A 64 0.69 5.71 18.76
N GLU A 65 0.25 6.96 18.95
CA GLU A 65 -0.34 7.42 20.21
C GLU A 65 -1.55 6.58 20.60
N ARG A 66 -2.45 6.35 19.66
CA ARG A 66 -3.67 5.59 19.91
C ARG A 66 -3.41 4.11 20.15
N SER A 67 -2.46 3.49 19.42
CA SER A 67 -2.38 2.04 19.33
C SER A 67 -1.12 1.43 19.93
N CYS A 68 -0.09 2.25 20.26
CA CYS A 68 1.22 1.74 20.65
C CYS A 68 1.74 2.31 21.97
N TYR A 69 1.42 3.60 22.28
CA TYR A 69 2.03 4.29 23.43
C TYR A 69 1.70 3.63 24.76
N GLN A 70 0.55 2.97 24.89
CA GLN A 70 0.16 2.32 26.13
C GLN A 70 1.24 1.37 26.67
N CYS A 71 1.92 0.64 25.77
CA CYS A 71 2.99 -0.29 26.12
C CYS A 71 4.38 0.22 25.72
N HIS A 72 4.46 1.09 24.70
CA HIS A 72 5.73 1.57 24.13
C HIS A 72 5.97 3.05 24.38
N GLY A 73 5.77 3.53 25.60
CA GLY A 73 6.16 4.87 26.01
C GLY A 73 5.10 5.70 26.71
N GLY A 74 3.93 5.13 26.97
CA GLY A 74 2.91 5.77 27.81
C GLY A 74 3.27 5.75 29.29
N GLU A 75 2.34 6.24 30.10
CA GLU A 75 2.38 6.10 31.55
C GLU A 75 1.24 5.15 31.94
N ASP A 76 1.49 4.26 32.89
CA ASP A 76 0.45 3.42 33.49
C ASP A 76 -0.42 4.23 34.48
N GLU A 77 -1.39 3.57 35.10
CA GLU A 77 -2.30 4.19 36.08
C GLU A 77 -1.58 4.78 37.30
N ASP A 78 -0.36 4.35 37.58
CA ASP A 78 0.48 4.82 38.67
C ASP A 78 1.47 5.91 38.23
N GLY A 79 1.45 6.32 36.95
CA GLY A 79 2.31 7.33 36.35
C GLY A 79 3.74 6.84 36.08
N LEU A 80 3.93 5.52 36.00
CA LEU A 80 5.20 4.92 35.60
C LEU A 80 5.25 4.76 34.09
N GLN A 81 6.42 5.10 33.50
CA GLN A 81 6.60 4.91 32.06
C GLN A 81 6.62 3.41 31.69
N THR A 82 5.78 3.06 30.73
CA THR A 82 5.73 1.74 30.13
C THR A 82 6.56 1.76 28.84
N VAL A 83 7.74 1.14 28.87
CA VAL A 83 8.63 1.06 27.70
C VAL A 83 9.03 -0.39 27.50
N GLU A 84 8.07 -1.20 27.00
CA GLU A 84 8.33 -2.60 26.75
C GLU A 84 9.41 -2.80 25.69
N LEU A 85 10.31 -3.75 25.93
CA LEU A 85 11.48 -4.04 25.10
C LEU A 85 12.38 -2.80 24.84
N GLU A 86 12.36 -1.79 25.73
CA GLU A 86 13.06 -0.52 25.57
C GLU A 86 12.66 0.26 24.30
N LEU A 87 11.55 -0.11 23.64
CA LEU A 87 11.02 0.56 22.46
C LEU A 87 10.16 1.75 22.86
N ASN A 88 10.68 2.95 22.73
CA ASN A 88 9.92 4.18 22.98
C ASN A 88 9.36 4.76 21.68
N MET A 89 8.05 4.66 21.49
CA MET A 89 7.38 5.16 20.29
C MET A 89 6.82 6.59 20.43
N THR A 90 6.96 7.24 21.61
CA THR A 90 6.41 8.59 21.83
C THR A 90 7.20 9.69 21.13
N THR A 91 8.41 9.39 20.69
CA THR A 91 9.25 10.31 19.94
C THR A 91 9.77 9.65 18.66
N TYR A 92 10.03 10.47 17.66
CA TYR A 92 10.66 9.99 16.43
C TYR A 92 12.00 9.30 16.70
N GLU A 93 12.84 9.93 17.54
CA GLU A 93 14.16 9.42 17.90
C GLU A 93 14.06 8.05 18.61
N GLY A 94 13.09 7.90 19.51
CA GLY A 94 12.86 6.64 20.21
C GLY A 94 12.41 5.53 19.28
N LEU A 95 11.46 5.80 18.37
CA LEU A 95 11.04 4.85 17.36
C LEU A 95 12.20 4.41 16.45
N MET A 96 13.03 5.37 16.01
CA MET A 96 14.16 5.08 15.12
C MET A 96 15.35 4.43 15.83
N ALA A 97 15.46 4.58 17.16
CA ALA A 97 16.45 3.84 17.94
C ALA A 97 16.16 2.34 17.98
N GLY A 98 14.87 1.95 17.87
CA GLY A 98 14.44 0.57 17.90
C GLY A 98 14.27 0.02 19.32
N SER A 99 14.30 -1.31 19.44
CA SER A 99 14.14 -2.07 20.68
C SER A 99 15.44 -2.76 21.10
N VAL A 100 15.41 -3.50 22.22
CA VAL A 100 16.51 -4.39 22.62
C VAL A 100 16.84 -5.44 21.57
N ASP A 101 15.88 -5.79 20.71
CA ASP A 101 16.03 -6.79 19.65
C ASP A 101 16.55 -6.19 18.33
N GLY A 102 16.63 -4.87 18.23
CA GLY A 102 17.14 -4.16 17.06
C GLY A 102 16.19 -3.12 16.49
N THR A 103 16.48 -2.70 15.25
CA THR A 103 15.68 -1.70 14.54
C THR A 103 14.30 -2.22 14.19
N VAL A 104 13.27 -1.40 14.40
CA VAL A 104 11.88 -1.73 14.06
C VAL A 104 11.40 -1.05 12.79
N VAL A 105 12.11 0.02 12.36
CA VAL A 105 11.86 0.77 11.13
C VAL A 105 13.15 0.83 10.31
N GLU A 106 13.09 0.32 9.07
CA GLU A 106 14.18 0.42 8.08
C GLU A 106 13.82 1.48 7.03
N PRO A 107 14.41 2.68 7.07
CA PRO A 107 14.08 3.77 6.14
C PRO A 107 14.22 3.36 4.67
N GLY A 108 13.17 3.61 3.89
CA GLY A 108 13.10 3.23 2.48
C GLY A 108 12.72 1.77 2.23
N LYS A 109 12.54 0.96 3.28
CA LYS A 109 12.34 -0.48 3.18
C LYS A 109 11.17 -0.98 4.04
N PRO A 110 9.94 -0.69 3.66
CA PRO A 110 8.77 -1.08 4.45
C PRO A 110 8.66 -2.60 4.65
N ASP A 111 9.05 -3.41 3.67
CA ASP A 111 8.96 -4.87 3.76
C ASP A 111 10.10 -5.50 4.58
N GLU A 112 11.12 -4.73 4.95
CA GLU A 112 12.19 -5.14 5.88
C GLU A 112 11.97 -4.52 7.28
N SER A 113 10.91 -3.72 7.47
CA SER A 113 10.62 -3.03 8.72
C SER A 113 9.75 -3.89 9.64
N TYR A 114 10.29 -4.26 10.80
CA TYR A 114 9.64 -5.19 11.74
C TYR A 114 8.27 -4.69 12.22
N ILE A 115 8.11 -3.38 12.40
CA ILE A 115 6.82 -2.78 12.76
C ILE A 115 5.70 -3.17 11.77
N ILE A 116 6.02 -3.27 10.47
CA ILE A 116 5.05 -3.66 9.45
C ILE A 116 4.63 -5.13 9.61
N ASP A 117 5.59 -6.01 9.86
CA ASP A 117 5.30 -7.43 10.07
C ASP A 117 4.38 -7.62 11.28
N MET A 118 4.66 -6.93 12.38
CA MET A 118 3.87 -7.01 13.60
C MET A 118 2.41 -6.57 13.40
N VAL A 119 2.19 -5.44 12.74
CA VAL A 119 0.82 -4.91 12.55
C VAL A 119 0.05 -5.63 11.44
N VAL A 120 0.73 -6.17 10.43
CA VAL A 120 0.09 -6.95 9.35
C VAL A 120 -0.32 -8.35 9.82
N ASN A 121 0.51 -8.99 10.64
CA ASN A 121 0.21 -10.31 11.19
C ASN A 121 -0.82 -10.24 12.34
N GLY A 122 -1.06 -9.04 12.89
CA GLY A 122 -1.93 -8.84 14.04
C GLY A 122 -1.27 -9.22 15.37
N ASP A 123 0.07 -9.29 15.39
CA ASP A 123 0.85 -9.53 16.60
C ASP A 123 0.90 -8.27 17.47
N MET A 124 0.74 -7.09 16.85
CA MET A 124 0.60 -5.79 17.52
C MET A 124 -0.56 -4.98 16.91
N PRO A 125 -1.27 -4.22 17.74
CA PRO A 125 -1.20 -4.18 19.21
C PRO A 125 -1.70 -5.49 19.86
N GLU A 126 -1.11 -5.91 20.98
CA GLU A 126 -1.57 -7.09 21.75
C GLU A 126 -2.93 -6.86 22.38
N GLU A 127 -3.21 -5.63 22.75
CA GLU A 127 -4.49 -5.20 23.34
C GLU A 127 -5.11 -4.06 22.52
N GLY A 128 -6.44 -4.04 22.46
CA GLY A 128 -7.20 -3.03 21.73
C GLY A 128 -7.54 -3.43 20.30
N ASP A 129 -7.94 -2.43 19.50
CA ASP A 129 -8.31 -2.65 18.11
C ASP A 129 -7.06 -2.70 17.21
N PRO A 130 -6.98 -3.66 16.29
CA PRO A 130 -5.89 -3.71 15.30
C PRO A 130 -5.90 -2.46 14.42
N LEU A 131 -4.74 -2.14 13.82
CA LEU A 131 -4.65 -1.07 12.84
C LEU A 131 -5.51 -1.40 11.61
N THR A 132 -6.15 -0.38 11.07
CA THR A 132 -6.87 -0.52 9.80
C THR A 132 -5.89 -0.69 8.63
N PRO A 133 -6.32 -1.32 7.51
CA PRO A 133 -5.48 -1.43 6.31
C PRO A 133 -4.98 -0.07 5.81
N GLU A 134 -5.77 0.99 5.96
CA GLU A 134 -5.42 2.36 5.58
C GLU A 134 -4.30 2.92 6.46
N GLU A 135 -4.31 2.65 7.75
CA GLU A 135 -3.26 3.09 8.69
C GLU A 135 -1.96 2.34 8.45
N ILE A 136 -2.03 1.05 8.18
CA ILE A 136 -0.87 0.25 7.78
C ILE A 136 -0.26 0.79 6.48
N ASP A 137 -1.10 1.16 5.49
CA ASP A 137 -0.64 1.77 4.25
C ASP A 137 0.02 3.15 4.47
N ILE A 138 -0.50 3.96 5.39
CA ILE A 138 0.11 5.24 5.76
C ILE A 138 1.52 5.00 6.32
N ILE A 139 1.69 4.05 7.25
CA ILE A 139 2.99 3.73 7.84
C ILE A 139 3.94 3.20 6.74
N ARG A 140 3.49 2.30 5.87
CA ARG A 140 4.28 1.79 4.75
C ARG A 140 4.78 2.89 3.83
N ARG A 141 3.92 3.84 3.47
CA ARG A 141 4.29 4.98 2.60
C ARG A 141 5.27 5.91 3.28
N TRP A 142 5.11 6.17 4.58
CA TRP A 142 6.07 6.95 5.35
C TRP A 142 7.46 6.29 5.36
N ILE A 143 7.52 4.98 5.64
CA ILE A 143 8.77 4.22 5.61
C ILE A 143 9.39 4.24 4.22
N ALA A 144 8.59 3.98 3.16
CA ALA A 144 9.05 3.98 1.77
C ALA A 144 9.63 5.34 1.33
N ALA A 145 9.10 6.44 1.88
CA ALA A 145 9.60 7.80 1.66
C ALA A 145 10.89 8.12 2.46
N GLY A 146 11.41 7.17 3.23
CA GLY A 146 12.64 7.32 4.01
C GLY A 146 12.41 7.56 5.50
N ALA A 147 11.20 7.35 6.01
CA ALA A 147 10.82 7.51 7.42
C ALA A 147 11.25 8.87 7.99
N LEU A 148 10.92 9.96 7.31
CA LEU A 148 11.38 11.30 7.65
C LEU A 148 10.71 11.85 8.91
N ASN A 149 11.48 12.61 9.71
CA ASN A 149 10.94 13.42 10.81
C ASN A 149 10.48 14.79 10.27
N ASN A 150 9.21 14.90 9.89
CA ASN A 150 8.65 16.08 9.20
C ASN A 150 7.24 16.43 9.69
#